data_0c6a8a407ce633c20623e3b7bd051c53
#
_entry.id   0c6a8a407ce633c20623e3b7bd051c53
#
_cell.length_a   1.000
_cell.length_b   1.000
_cell.length_c   1.000
_cell.angle_alpha   90.00
_cell.angle_beta   90.00
_cell.angle_gamma   90.00
#
_symmetry.space_group_name_H-M   'P 1'
#
loop_
_entity.id
_entity.type
_entity.pdbx_description
1 polymer ?
#
loop_
_entity_poly.entity_id
_entity_poly.type
_entity_poly.pdbx_seq_one_letter_code
_entity_poly.pdbx_strand_id
1 'polypeptide(L)'
;MSPQLDAFGIVVSDMARSVAFYGKLGLQFPEGAENEGHAEAQLPGGLRYMLDTEDVVRSFDSNWQRPTVGHLAGGAFRCEAPEEVDRVYGELLTVGGTKHMEPMDAFWGQRYAQVKDPDGTVIDLYATRPEQSQS
;
A
#
# COMPACT_ATOMS: atom_id res chain seq x y z
N MET A 1 21.49 12.66 19.76
CA MET A 1 21.09 11.95 18.54
C MET A 1 19.73 11.35 18.72
N SER A 2 18.89 11.47 17.73
CA SER A 2 17.51 10.97 17.78
C SER A 2 17.38 9.77 16.86
N PRO A 3 16.49 8.83 17.21
CA PRO A 3 16.12 7.81 16.24
C PRO A 3 15.56 8.43 14.98
N GLN A 4 15.69 7.73 13.87
CA GLN A 4 15.18 8.18 12.58
C GLN A 4 14.27 7.12 12.01
N LEU A 5 13.19 7.56 11.37
CA LEU A 5 12.33 6.63 10.65
C LEU A 5 13.11 6.05 9.49
N ASP A 6 13.23 4.73 9.45
CA ASP A 6 14.08 4.03 8.49
C ASP A 6 13.28 3.15 7.55
N ALA A 7 12.18 2.60 8.04
CA ALA A 7 11.39 1.66 7.26
C ALA A 7 9.95 1.68 7.75
N PHE A 8 9.06 1.31 6.84
CA PHE A 8 7.65 1.11 7.14
C PHE A 8 7.32 -0.33 6.80
N GLY A 9 6.75 -1.08 7.72
CA GLY A 9 6.52 -2.50 7.51
C GLY A 9 5.08 -2.91 7.75
N ILE A 10 4.62 -3.89 6.97
CA ILE A 10 3.31 -4.50 7.20
C ILE A 10 3.47 -6.02 7.19
N VAL A 11 2.53 -6.68 7.83
CA VAL A 11 2.51 -8.14 7.89
C VAL A 11 1.54 -8.65 6.83
N VAL A 12 1.98 -9.63 6.05
CA VAL A 12 1.18 -10.16 4.94
C VAL A 12 0.94 -11.65 5.16
N SER A 13 -0.20 -12.13 4.69
CA SER A 13 -0.53 -13.55 4.79
C SER A 13 0.03 -14.36 3.62
N ASP A 14 0.24 -13.71 2.48
CA ASP A 14 0.69 -14.38 1.25
C ASP A 14 1.63 -13.43 0.52
N MET A 15 2.93 -13.74 0.57
CA MET A 15 3.94 -12.84 0.01
C MET A 15 3.74 -12.62 -1.49
N ALA A 16 3.47 -13.69 -2.24
CA ALA A 16 3.33 -13.56 -3.69
C ALA A 16 2.18 -12.62 -4.06
N ARG A 17 1.06 -12.76 -3.36
CA ARG A 17 -0.10 -11.91 -3.62
C ARG A 17 0.17 -10.46 -3.26
N SER A 18 0.86 -10.25 -2.15
CA SER A 18 1.17 -8.88 -1.70
C SER A 18 2.20 -8.21 -2.58
N VAL A 19 3.22 -8.95 -3.05
CA VAL A 19 4.20 -8.42 -3.98
C VAL A 19 3.50 -7.98 -5.28
N ALA A 20 2.56 -8.79 -5.77
CA ALA A 20 1.82 -8.42 -6.97
C ALA A 20 0.99 -7.16 -6.76
N PHE A 21 0.32 -7.08 -5.61
CA PHE A 21 -0.51 -5.92 -5.29
C PHE A 21 0.34 -4.65 -5.19
N TYR A 22 1.38 -4.68 -4.36
CA TYR A 22 2.19 -3.48 -4.14
C TYR A 22 3.06 -3.14 -5.35
N GLY A 23 3.35 -4.12 -6.19
CA GLY A 23 4.03 -3.86 -7.45
C GLY A 23 3.20 -2.95 -8.37
N LYS A 24 1.87 -3.10 -8.35
CA LYS A 24 1.00 -2.23 -9.13
C LYS A 24 1.00 -0.80 -8.59
N LEU A 25 1.38 -0.62 -7.35
CA LEU A 25 1.52 0.72 -6.75
C LEU A 25 2.89 1.32 -6.98
N GLY A 26 3.74 0.64 -7.75
CA GLY A 26 5.06 1.16 -8.09
C GLY A 26 6.17 0.72 -7.16
N LEU A 27 5.88 -0.09 -6.16
CA LEU A 27 6.93 -0.61 -5.31
C LEU A 27 7.67 -1.74 -6.04
N GLN A 28 8.99 -1.66 -6.07
CA GLN A 28 9.79 -2.64 -6.77
C GLN A 28 10.52 -3.50 -5.77
N PHE A 29 10.16 -4.78 -5.76
CA PHE A 29 10.79 -5.76 -4.90
C PHE A 29 11.83 -6.54 -5.69
N PRO A 30 12.84 -7.12 -5.02
CA PRO A 30 13.82 -7.93 -5.72
C PRO A 30 13.18 -9.12 -6.41
N GLU A 31 13.81 -9.58 -7.48
CA GLU A 31 13.38 -10.79 -8.17
C GLU A 31 13.37 -11.95 -7.18
N GLY A 32 12.30 -12.75 -7.20
CA GLY A 32 12.17 -13.87 -6.29
C GLY A 32 11.55 -13.51 -4.95
N ALA A 33 11.21 -12.24 -4.72
CA ALA A 33 10.65 -11.82 -3.45
C ALA A 33 9.36 -12.59 -3.09
N GLU A 34 8.63 -13.02 -4.10
CA GLU A 34 7.36 -13.72 -3.87
C GLU A 34 7.56 -15.06 -3.12
N ASN A 35 8.79 -15.57 -3.10
CA ASN A 35 9.10 -16.82 -2.42
C ASN A 35 9.79 -16.61 -1.08
N GLU A 36 9.93 -15.35 -0.64
CA GLU A 36 10.65 -15.03 0.59
C GLU A 36 9.68 -14.71 1.73
N GLY A 37 10.16 -14.86 2.95
CA GLY A 37 9.36 -14.47 4.11
C GLY A 37 9.46 -12.99 4.44
N HIS A 38 10.47 -12.31 3.90
CA HIS A 38 10.72 -10.90 4.11
C HIS A 38 11.12 -10.28 2.78
N ALA A 39 10.51 -9.17 2.42
CA ALA A 39 10.83 -8.48 1.19
C ALA A 39 10.83 -6.98 1.43
N GLU A 40 11.71 -6.26 0.74
CA GLU A 40 11.84 -4.82 0.90
C GLU A 40 11.83 -4.15 -0.46
N ALA A 41 11.11 -3.03 -0.53
CA ALA A 41 11.19 -2.13 -1.67
C ALA A 41 11.85 -0.84 -1.21
N GLN A 42 12.85 -0.38 -1.99
CA GLN A 42 13.54 0.86 -1.67
C GLN A 42 12.70 2.04 -2.11
N LEU A 43 12.60 3.05 -1.26
CA LEU A 43 11.87 4.27 -1.56
C LEU A 43 12.85 5.42 -1.71
N PRO A 44 12.45 6.49 -2.40
CA PRO A 44 13.31 7.69 -2.46
C PRO A 44 13.65 8.16 -1.05
N GLY A 45 14.88 8.63 -0.88
CA GLY A 45 15.32 9.14 0.41
C GLY A 45 15.82 8.09 1.36
N GLY A 46 15.94 6.84 0.92
CA GLY A 46 16.51 5.78 1.72
C GLY A 46 15.53 5.02 2.59
N LEU A 47 14.26 5.42 2.59
CA LEU A 47 13.25 4.65 3.32
C LEU A 47 13.00 3.32 2.62
N ARG A 48 12.54 2.34 3.38
CA ARG A 48 12.20 1.03 2.84
C ARG A 48 10.76 0.70 3.19
N TYR A 49 10.09 0.01 2.28
CA TYR A 49 8.75 -0.52 2.53
C TYR A 49 8.91 -2.03 2.65
N MET A 50 8.59 -2.59 3.81
CA MET A 50 8.90 -3.98 4.11
C MET A 50 7.63 -4.81 4.22
N LEU A 51 7.69 -6.01 3.69
CA LEU A 51 6.64 -7.01 3.85
C LEU A 51 7.22 -8.19 4.59
N ASP A 52 6.53 -8.64 5.64
CA ASP A 52 6.92 -9.84 6.38
C ASP A 52 5.74 -10.78 6.43
N THR A 53 6.00 -12.07 6.20
CA THR A 53 4.92 -13.06 6.34
C THR A 53 4.58 -13.24 7.82
N GLU A 54 3.39 -13.75 8.07
CA GLU A 54 2.96 -14.05 9.43
C GLU A 54 3.91 -15.04 10.11
N ASP A 55 4.42 -16.01 9.34
CA ASP A 55 5.36 -16.98 9.92
C ASP A 55 6.65 -16.31 10.37
N VAL A 56 7.17 -15.36 9.57
CA VAL A 56 8.37 -14.64 9.95
C VAL A 56 8.11 -13.84 11.23
N VAL A 57 6.98 -13.14 11.29
CA VAL A 57 6.67 -12.33 12.46
C VAL A 57 6.56 -13.22 13.71
N ARG A 58 5.87 -14.36 13.59
CA ARG A 58 5.71 -15.26 14.74
C ARG A 58 7.01 -15.92 15.15
N SER A 59 8.02 -15.93 14.27
CA SER A 59 9.31 -16.52 14.63
C SER A 59 10.03 -15.70 15.70
N PHE A 60 9.71 -14.41 15.85
CA PHE A 60 10.30 -13.56 16.89
C PHE A 60 9.25 -12.95 17.82
N ASP A 61 7.99 -13.06 17.50
CA ASP A 61 6.87 -12.58 18.32
C ASP A 61 5.81 -13.68 18.33
N SER A 62 6.01 -14.67 19.16
CA SER A 62 5.21 -15.90 19.13
C SER A 62 3.74 -15.66 19.45
N ASN A 63 3.42 -14.54 20.09
CA ASN A 63 2.04 -14.24 20.47
C ASN A 63 1.34 -13.32 19.48
N TRP A 64 2.00 -12.98 18.38
CA TRP A 64 1.40 -12.08 17.40
C TRP A 64 0.13 -12.68 16.80
N GLN A 65 -0.89 -11.87 16.70
CA GLN A 65 -2.14 -12.23 16.04
C GLN A 65 -2.56 -11.08 15.14
N ARG A 66 -3.14 -11.40 13.99
CA ARG A 66 -3.62 -10.36 13.07
C ARG A 66 -4.77 -9.61 13.72
N PRO A 67 -4.68 -8.28 13.78
CA PRO A 67 -5.81 -7.50 14.29
C PRO A 67 -7.06 -7.74 13.45
N THR A 68 -8.20 -7.86 14.12
CA THR A 68 -9.46 -8.14 13.43
C THR A 68 -10.43 -6.99 13.51
N VAL A 69 -10.11 -5.94 14.27
CA VAL A 69 -10.96 -4.77 14.40
C VAL A 69 -10.12 -3.52 14.20
N GLY A 70 -10.78 -2.47 13.73
CA GLY A 70 -10.12 -1.20 13.53
C GLY A 70 -9.68 -0.99 12.10
N HIS A 71 -8.98 0.10 11.89
CA HIS A 71 -8.53 0.53 10.56
C HIS A 71 -7.02 0.31 10.45
N LEU A 72 -6.61 -0.60 9.57
CA LEU A 72 -5.21 -0.83 9.30
C LEU A 72 -4.85 -0.04 8.04
N ALA A 73 -3.84 0.82 8.15
CA ALA A 73 -3.44 1.71 7.07
C ALA A 73 -2.09 1.29 6.52
N GLY A 74 -1.99 1.23 5.19
CA GLY A 74 -0.76 0.85 4.49
C GLY A 74 -0.11 2.00 3.76
N GLY A 75 -0.60 3.22 3.94
CA GLY A 75 0.01 4.39 3.37
C GLY A 75 -0.80 5.01 2.25
N ALA A 76 -0.37 6.19 1.84
CA ALA A 76 -1.01 6.94 0.76
C ALA A 76 -0.05 7.01 -0.41
N PHE A 77 -0.54 6.70 -1.61
CA PHE A 77 0.25 6.69 -2.83
C PHE A 77 -0.25 7.77 -3.76
N ARG A 78 0.63 8.69 -4.10
CA ARG A 78 0.29 9.79 -4.98
C ARG A 78 0.45 9.38 -6.43
N CYS A 79 -0.60 9.62 -7.21
CA CYS A 79 -0.58 9.44 -8.65
C CYS A 79 -0.28 10.78 -9.30
N GLU A 80 0.14 10.76 -10.56
CA GLU A 80 0.54 11.98 -11.25
C GLU A 80 -0.65 12.77 -11.76
N ALA A 81 -1.78 12.10 -12.01
CA ALA A 81 -2.96 12.75 -12.54
C ALA A 81 -4.21 12.04 -12.00
N PRO A 82 -5.36 12.73 -11.98
CA PRO A 82 -6.60 12.11 -11.52
C PRO A 82 -6.96 10.84 -12.27
N GLU A 83 -6.71 10.80 -13.58
CA GLU A 83 -7.02 9.62 -14.39
C GLU A 83 -6.22 8.40 -13.92
N GLU A 84 -5.02 8.62 -13.41
CA GLU A 84 -4.19 7.53 -12.93
C GLU A 84 -4.77 6.91 -11.66
N VAL A 85 -5.43 7.70 -10.82
CA VAL A 85 -6.10 7.17 -9.65
C VAL A 85 -7.11 6.10 -10.06
N ASP A 86 -7.94 6.42 -11.05
CA ASP A 86 -8.97 5.49 -11.52
C ASP A 86 -8.35 4.25 -12.14
N ARG A 87 -7.30 4.44 -12.94
CA ARG A 87 -6.63 3.32 -13.61
C ARG A 87 -5.98 2.37 -12.61
N VAL A 88 -5.21 2.92 -11.67
CA VAL A 88 -4.53 2.11 -10.68
C VAL A 88 -5.54 1.40 -9.78
N TYR A 89 -6.60 2.11 -9.39
CA TYR A 89 -7.66 1.50 -8.60
C TYR A 89 -8.19 0.24 -9.28
N GLY A 90 -8.51 0.33 -10.57
CA GLY A 90 -9.00 -0.82 -11.31
C GLY A 90 -7.98 -1.94 -11.41
N GLU A 91 -6.71 -1.60 -11.61
CA GLU A 91 -5.66 -2.60 -11.69
C GLU A 91 -5.48 -3.34 -10.37
N LEU A 92 -5.58 -2.63 -9.26
CA LEU A 92 -5.43 -3.27 -7.95
C LEU A 92 -6.52 -4.30 -7.68
N LEU A 93 -7.71 -4.06 -8.21
CA LEU A 93 -8.80 -5.04 -8.04
C LEU A 93 -8.52 -6.34 -8.78
N THR A 94 -7.61 -6.34 -9.75
CA THR A 94 -7.27 -7.56 -10.49
C THR A 94 -6.14 -8.35 -9.84
N VAL A 95 -5.50 -7.79 -8.81
CA VAL A 95 -4.37 -8.45 -8.14
C VAL A 95 -4.64 -8.62 -6.64
N GLY A 96 -5.87 -8.88 -6.29
CA GLY A 96 -6.23 -9.20 -4.91
C GLY A 96 -6.75 -8.05 -4.09
N GLY A 97 -6.85 -6.87 -4.67
CA GLY A 97 -7.42 -5.73 -3.97
C GLY A 97 -8.93 -5.83 -3.84
N THR A 98 -9.46 -5.19 -2.81
CA THR A 98 -10.89 -5.15 -2.56
C THR A 98 -11.33 -3.69 -2.46
N LYS A 99 -12.48 -3.38 -3.02
CA LYS A 99 -13.02 -2.03 -2.97
C LYS A 99 -13.22 -1.57 -1.55
N HIS A 100 -12.82 -0.36 -1.26
CA HIS A 100 -13.12 0.28 0.02
C HIS A 100 -13.82 1.61 -0.21
N MET A 101 -13.23 2.47 -1.04
CA MET A 101 -13.84 3.74 -1.42
C MET A 101 -13.52 3.99 -2.89
N GLU A 102 -14.55 4.00 -3.72
CA GLU A 102 -14.36 4.17 -5.16
C GLU A 102 -13.82 5.57 -5.47
N PRO A 103 -13.10 5.72 -6.59
CA PRO A 103 -12.55 7.03 -6.92
C PRO A 103 -13.62 8.11 -6.92
N MET A 104 -13.30 9.22 -6.30
CA MET A 104 -14.22 10.34 -6.18
C MET A 104 -13.44 11.65 -6.21
N ASP A 105 -14.14 12.72 -6.55
CA ASP A 105 -13.58 14.06 -6.45
C ASP A 105 -13.85 14.57 -5.05
N ALA A 106 -12.80 14.56 -4.21
CA ALA A 106 -12.94 14.92 -2.82
C ALA A 106 -13.01 16.45 -2.67
N PHE A 107 -13.71 16.87 -1.62
CA PHE A 107 -13.94 18.30 -1.41
C PHE A 107 -12.62 19.07 -1.16
N TRP A 108 -11.57 18.36 -0.78
CA TRP A 108 -10.28 19.01 -0.51
C TRP A 108 -9.39 19.12 -1.74
N GLY A 109 -9.94 18.90 -2.94
CA GLY A 109 -9.21 19.19 -4.18
C GLY A 109 -8.43 18.05 -4.76
N GLN A 110 -8.74 16.82 -4.39
CA GLN A 110 -8.05 15.64 -4.91
C GLN A 110 -9.03 14.68 -5.55
N ARG A 111 -8.53 13.94 -6.54
CA ARG A 111 -9.17 12.67 -6.94
C ARG A 111 -8.66 11.64 -5.96
N TYR A 112 -9.55 10.95 -5.29
CA TYR A 112 -9.19 10.15 -4.10
C TYR A 112 -9.91 8.81 -4.13
N ALA A 113 -9.23 7.77 -3.71
CA ALA A 113 -9.81 6.44 -3.61
C ALA A 113 -9.11 5.68 -2.50
N GLN A 114 -9.80 4.66 -1.99
CA GLN A 114 -9.21 3.72 -1.04
C GLN A 114 -9.47 2.31 -1.51
N VAL A 115 -8.45 1.47 -1.42
CA VAL A 115 -8.56 0.06 -1.76
C VAL A 115 -7.91 -0.72 -0.63
N LYS A 116 -8.48 -1.89 -0.32
CA LYS A 116 -7.87 -2.77 0.67
C LYS A 116 -6.92 -3.71 -0.05
N ASP A 117 -5.76 -3.91 0.55
CA ASP A 117 -4.82 -4.89 0.03
C ASP A 117 -5.36 -6.31 0.32
N PRO A 118 -4.65 -7.37 -0.12
CA PRO A 118 -5.15 -8.74 0.09
C PRO A 118 -5.40 -9.10 1.55
N ASP A 119 -4.82 -8.39 2.49
CA ASP A 119 -4.96 -8.67 3.91
C ASP A 119 -5.87 -7.68 4.62
N GLY A 120 -6.52 -6.79 3.88
CA GLY A 120 -7.45 -5.83 4.47
C GLY A 120 -6.82 -4.52 4.90
N THR A 121 -5.54 -4.31 4.61
CA THR A 121 -4.87 -3.05 4.90
C THR A 121 -5.36 -1.99 3.92
N VAL A 122 -5.72 -0.82 4.43
CA VAL A 122 -6.30 0.23 3.59
C VAL A 122 -5.18 1.06 2.97
N ILE A 123 -5.24 1.21 1.64
CA ILE A 123 -4.30 1.98 0.85
C ILE A 123 -5.05 3.18 0.27
N ASP A 124 -4.48 4.36 0.41
CA ASP A 124 -5.03 5.56 -0.20
C ASP A 124 -4.35 5.81 -1.53
N LEU A 125 -5.16 6.17 -2.53
CA LEU A 125 -4.67 6.66 -3.82
C LEU A 125 -5.17 8.08 -3.98
N TYR A 126 -4.30 8.97 -4.44
CA TYR A 126 -4.76 10.34 -4.63
C TYR A 126 -3.94 11.04 -5.71
N ALA A 127 -4.53 12.06 -6.29
CA ALA A 127 -3.85 12.98 -7.18
C ALA A 127 -4.51 14.34 -7.03
N THR A 128 -3.70 15.38 -7.07
CA THR A 128 -4.23 16.73 -7.03
C THR A 128 -5.02 16.99 -8.31
N ARG A 129 -6.24 17.46 -8.17
CA ARG A 129 -7.04 17.83 -9.34
C ARG A 129 -6.52 19.14 -9.89
N PRO A 130 -6.55 19.33 -11.21
CA PRO A 130 -6.15 20.61 -11.77
C PRO A 130 -6.95 21.70 -11.11
N GLU A 131 -6.28 22.84 -10.87
CA GLU A 131 -6.96 23.93 -10.24
C GLU A 131 -8.12 24.36 -11.08
N GLN A 132 -9.29 24.40 -10.45
CA GLN A 132 -10.47 24.87 -11.14
C GLN A 132 -10.33 26.34 -11.42
N SER A 133 -10.79 26.76 -12.58
CA SER A 133 -10.85 28.16 -12.89
C SER A 133 -11.64 28.86 -11.78
N GLN A 134 -11.00 29.78 -11.12
CA GLN A 134 -11.67 30.52 -10.07
C GLN A 134 -12.66 31.49 -10.71
N SER A 135 -13.86 31.34 -10.37
CA SER A 135 -14.88 32.19 -10.94
C SER A 135 -15.78 32.66 -9.83
#